data_4312a5acc4cf65762a01ecb824964c19
#
_entry.id   4312a5acc4cf65762a01ecb824964c19
#
_cell.length_a   1.000
_cell.length_b   1.000
_cell.length_c   1.000
_cell.angle_alpha   90.00
_cell.angle_beta   90.00
_cell.angle_gamma   90.00
#
_symmetry.space_group_name_H-M   'P 1'
#
loop_
_entity.id
_entity.type
_entity.pdbx_description
1 polymer ?
#
loop_
_entity_poly.entity_id
_entity_poly.type
_entity_poly.pdbx_seq_one_letter_code
_entity_poly.pdbx_strand_id
1 'polypeptide(L)'
;MNVQAFLNNVSFPKNLEELDYYKDEFDVETLQYAEWAEWTTPKWAVPGDIVLFFHAKTAIQQISRLETELKNLKRISTAKRNKLEGALHRARKIYRMYGGKIFAIGKIAEQPFYDAHPFMSEEEEQERNIHFRTNRRIFAKVDEIFLLEKPIDISEFSDFIFVSRQSAITPVVGSDFDRLKKSICSKNEIPDYLKKSRAIPLPLQKINPENWLDVTQEYRRLFALEIQFRRFYVDYFLKVLGQQKTFYAECECYQQGKRTGFADNAIKIGGKWCFVEVKLNIHAEPHLHDQLKKYCHVERVILQKGERTLTQEKVWQNTMLVIDTTAFYFYDFLADELTFLKNLDEIRTEADIEVLRKKVIPLLQ
;
A
#
# COMPACT_ATOMS: atom_id res chain seq x y z
N MET A 1 -16.22 11.80 5.44
CA MET A 1 -14.81 11.57 5.04
C MET A 1 -14.80 10.60 3.88
N ASN A 2 -14.11 10.90 2.80
CA ASN A 2 -13.95 9.98 1.68
C ASN A 2 -12.83 8.99 2.02
N VAL A 3 -13.14 7.69 1.94
CA VAL A 3 -12.23 6.61 2.33
C VAL A 3 -12.16 5.55 1.24
N GLN A 4 -11.05 4.82 1.22
CA GLN A 4 -10.97 3.53 0.56
C GLN A 4 -11.28 2.43 1.58
N ALA A 5 -11.71 1.28 1.06
CA ALA A 5 -11.85 0.09 1.87
C ALA A 5 -11.17 -1.10 1.18
N PHE A 6 -10.75 -2.06 1.96
CA PHE A 6 -10.22 -3.31 1.43
C PHE A 6 -10.53 -4.48 2.35
N LEU A 7 -10.83 -5.62 1.71
CA LEU A 7 -10.89 -6.89 2.41
C LEU A 7 -9.45 -7.35 2.69
N ASN A 8 -9.18 -7.65 3.93
CA ASN A 8 -7.95 -8.30 4.35
C ASN A 8 -8.23 -9.74 4.74
N ASN A 9 -7.64 -10.67 3.99
CA ASN A 9 -7.81 -12.08 4.25
C ASN A 9 -6.93 -12.49 5.43
N VAL A 10 -7.55 -12.73 6.57
CA VAL A 10 -6.91 -13.32 7.74
C VAL A 10 -6.59 -14.77 7.41
N SER A 11 -5.31 -15.06 7.15
CA SER A 11 -4.86 -16.39 6.73
C SER A 11 -4.48 -17.23 7.94
N PHE A 12 -4.70 -18.55 7.83
CA PHE A 12 -4.17 -19.51 8.79
C PHE A 12 -2.71 -19.87 8.48
N PRO A 13 -1.94 -20.32 9.48
CA PRO A 13 -0.56 -20.77 9.30
C PRO A 13 -0.40 -21.75 8.14
N LYS A 14 0.71 -21.63 7.41
CA LYS A 14 0.96 -22.43 6.20
C LYS A 14 1.63 -23.78 6.51
N ASN A 15 2.28 -23.90 7.65
CA ASN A 15 2.98 -25.11 8.09
C ASN A 15 2.92 -25.24 9.61
N LEU A 16 3.40 -26.38 10.15
CA LEU A 16 3.37 -26.64 11.60
C LEU A 16 4.36 -25.76 12.39
N GLU A 17 5.40 -25.24 11.76
CA GLU A 17 6.34 -24.32 12.39
C GLU A 17 5.66 -22.96 12.60
N GLU A 18 5.06 -22.40 11.58
CA GLU A 18 4.26 -21.17 11.71
C GLU A 18 3.15 -21.38 12.77
N LEU A 19 2.48 -22.54 12.78
CA LEU A 19 1.44 -22.85 13.75
C LEU A 19 1.96 -22.89 15.20
N ASP A 20 3.20 -23.31 15.41
CA ASP A 20 3.82 -23.35 16.74
C ASP A 20 4.10 -21.95 17.31
N TYR A 21 4.44 -21.00 16.41
CA TYR A 21 4.65 -19.59 16.75
C TYR A 21 3.37 -18.78 16.78
N TYR A 22 2.35 -19.28 16.13
CA TYR A 22 1.10 -18.58 16.03
C TYR A 22 0.43 -18.54 17.40
N LYS A 23 0.70 -17.48 18.13
CA LYS A 23 -0.04 -17.10 19.32
C LYS A 23 -1.28 -16.34 18.85
N ASP A 24 -2.43 -16.78 19.25
CA ASP A 24 -3.69 -16.06 19.47
C ASP A 24 -4.12 -14.90 18.52
N GLU A 25 -3.28 -14.45 17.58
CA GLU A 25 -3.59 -13.37 16.64
C GLU A 25 -4.77 -13.69 15.69
N PHE A 26 -5.17 -14.95 15.61
CA PHE A 26 -6.39 -15.38 14.94
C PHE A 26 -7.58 -15.55 15.89
N ASP A 27 -7.35 -15.36 17.16
CA ASP A 27 -8.46 -15.37 18.08
C ASP A 27 -9.24 -14.06 17.90
N VAL A 28 -10.44 -14.18 17.34
CA VAL A 28 -11.36 -13.07 17.22
C VAL A 28 -11.60 -12.39 18.56
N GLU A 29 -11.52 -13.17 19.66
CA GLU A 29 -11.60 -12.64 21.01
C GLU A 29 -10.42 -11.73 21.34
N THR A 30 -9.19 -12.03 20.85
CA THR A 30 -8.02 -11.17 21.02
C THR A 30 -8.17 -9.84 20.26
N LEU A 31 -8.67 -9.87 19.03
CA LEU A 31 -8.94 -8.64 18.27
C LEU A 31 -9.97 -7.75 18.96
N GLN A 32 -10.93 -8.33 19.68
CA GLN A 32 -11.95 -7.58 20.42
C GLN A 32 -11.36 -6.75 21.57
N TYR A 33 -10.27 -7.20 22.18
CA TYR A 33 -9.62 -6.53 23.32
C TYR A 33 -8.38 -5.74 22.91
N ALA A 34 -7.96 -5.82 21.64
CA ALA A 34 -6.84 -5.05 21.15
C ALA A 34 -7.27 -3.60 20.93
N GLU A 35 -6.61 -2.66 21.58
CA GLU A 35 -6.79 -1.23 21.31
C GLU A 35 -6.34 -0.89 19.88
N TRP A 36 -5.34 -1.62 19.38
CA TRP A 36 -4.80 -1.54 18.03
C TRP A 36 -4.11 -2.85 17.64
N ALA A 37 -3.92 -3.06 16.35
CA ALA A 37 -3.14 -4.17 15.80
C ALA A 37 -2.33 -3.69 14.59
N GLU A 38 -1.11 -4.23 14.43
CA GLU A 38 -0.38 -4.09 13.18
C GLU A 38 -0.86 -5.14 12.19
N TRP A 39 -1.22 -4.70 10.99
CA TRP A 39 -1.81 -5.59 10.00
C TRP A 39 -1.29 -5.33 8.60
N THR A 40 -1.13 -6.41 7.82
CA THR A 40 -0.73 -6.31 6.42
C THR A 40 -1.71 -5.41 5.65
N THR A 41 -1.17 -4.44 4.93
CA THR A 41 -1.97 -3.42 4.25
C THR A 41 -1.47 -3.18 2.84
N PRO A 42 -2.30 -2.67 1.91
CA PRO A 42 -1.81 -2.25 0.60
C PRO A 42 -0.97 -0.98 0.68
N LYS A 43 -0.01 -0.83 -0.23
CA LYS A 43 0.87 0.35 -0.31
C LYS A 43 0.11 1.68 -0.38
N TRP A 44 -1.04 1.68 -1.04
CA TRP A 44 -1.84 2.88 -1.26
C TRP A 44 -2.75 3.27 -0.09
N ALA A 45 -2.84 2.45 0.96
CA ALA A 45 -3.64 2.78 2.13
C ALA A 45 -3.11 4.02 2.84
N VAL A 46 -4.00 4.77 3.46
CA VAL A 46 -3.68 5.96 4.25
C VAL A 46 -4.52 5.99 5.53
N PRO A 47 -4.13 6.79 6.54
CA PRO A 47 -4.93 6.95 7.75
C PRO A 47 -6.38 7.33 7.44
N GLY A 48 -7.30 6.63 8.09
CA GLY A 48 -8.74 6.76 7.89
C GLY A 48 -9.38 5.76 6.94
N ASP A 49 -8.59 5.02 6.15
CA ASP A 49 -9.10 3.95 5.29
C ASP A 49 -9.62 2.76 6.12
N ILE A 50 -10.55 1.99 5.53
CA ILE A 50 -11.29 0.95 6.23
C ILE A 50 -10.73 -0.42 5.91
N VAL A 51 -10.41 -1.18 6.94
CA VAL A 51 -10.02 -2.59 6.85
C VAL A 51 -11.21 -3.47 7.18
N LEU A 52 -11.52 -4.41 6.29
CA LEU A 52 -12.57 -5.40 6.47
C LEU A 52 -11.89 -6.77 6.65
N PHE A 53 -11.91 -7.30 7.86
CA PHE A 53 -11.28 -8.59 8.16
C PHE A 53 -12.16 -9.75 7.70
N PHE A 54 -11.57 -10.62 6.89
CA PHE A 54 -12.27 -11.68 6.19
C PHE A 54 -11.51 -13.01 6.31
N HIS A 55 -12.21 -14.11 6.57
CA HIS A 55 -11.66 -15.46 6.47
C HIS A 55 -12.09 -16.15 5.18
N ALA A 56 -11.13 -16.59 4.36
CA ALA A 56 -11.45 -17.29 3.12
C ALA A 56 -12.10 -18.66 3.38
N LYS A 57 -13.07 -19.05 2.54
CA LYS A 57 -13.67 -20.41 2.59
C LYS A 57 -12.65 -21.53 2.42
N THR A 58 -11.58 -21.28 1.68
CA THR A 58 -10.51 -22.25 1.42
C THR A 58 -9.62 -22.52 2.64
N ALA A 59 -9.69 -21.72 3.69
CA ALA A 59 -8.91 -21.91 4.92
C ALA A 59 -9.10 -23.29 5.57
N ILE A 60 -10.28 -23.90 5.40
CA ILE A 60 -10.53 -25.27 5.90
C ILE A 60 -9.61 -26.32 5.28
N GLN A 61 -9.22 -26.13 4.02
CA GLN A 61 -8.30 -27.04 3.33
C GLN A 61 -6.90 -26.96 3.97
N GLN A 62 -6.48 -25.75 4.32
CA GLN A 62 -5.22 -25.53 5.00
C GLN A 62 -5.21 -26.17 6.39
N ILE A 63 -6.24 -25.96 7.20
CA ILE A 63 -6.38 -26.56 8.53
C ILE A 63 -6.34 -28.09 8.43
N SER A 64 -7.11 -28.68 7.49
CA SER A 64 -7.15 -30.15 7.30
C SER A 64 -5.82 -30.71 6.84
N ARG A 65 -5.05 -29.97 6.04
CA ARG A 65 -3.70 -30.34 5.63
C ARG A 65 -2.76 -30.40 6.85
N LEU A 66 -2.76 -29.37 7.68
CA LEU A 66 -1.93 -29.31 8.88
C LEU A 66 -2.29 -30.40 9.89
N GLU A 67 -3.56 -30.72 10.06
CA GLU A 67 -4.00 -31.85 10.89
C GLU A 67 -3.45 -33.18 10.39
N THR A 68 -3.48 -33.37 9.07
CA THR A 68 -2.92 -34.60 8.43
C THR A 68 -1.39 -34.66 8.60
N GLU A 69 -0.71 -33.53 8.40
CA GLU A 69 0.71 -33.38 8.58
C GLU A 69 1.12 -33.74 10.04
N LEU A 70 0.40 -33.14 11.02
CA LEU A 70 0.67 -33.43 12.45
C LEU A 70 0.44 -34.88 12.81
N LYS A 71 -0.59 -35.55 12.29
CA LYS A 71 -0.84 -36.98 12.50
C LYS A 71 0.31 -37.85 11.98
N ASN A 72 0.90 -37.46 10.84
CA ASN A 72 1.97 -38.24 10.21
C ASN A 72 3.36 -37.98 10.84
N LEU A 73 3.49 -37.00 11.72
CA LEU A 73 4.74 -36.64 12.35
C LEU A 73 5.12 -37.71 13.42
N LYS A 74 6.15 -38.54 13.12
CA LYS A 74 6.56 -39.64 13.99
C LYS A 74 7.42 -39.21 15.17
N ARG A 75 8.19 -38.12 15.02
CA ARG A 75 9.15 -37.66 16.06
C ARG A 75 8.78 -36.26 16.53
N ILE A 76 7.93 -36.18 17.54
CA ILE A 76 7.51 -34.94 18.18
C ILE A 76 7.26 -35.20 19.67
N SER A 77 7.63 -34.27 20.54
CA SER A 77 7.34 -34.40 21.96
C SER A 77 5.84 -34.31 22.23
N THR A 78 5.35 -34.98 23.26
CA THR A 78 3.93 -34.93 23.66
C THR A 78 3.47 -33.50 23.94
N ALA A 79 4.29 -32.69 24.60
CA ALA A 79 4.00 -31.32 24.91
C ALA A 79 3.78 -30.45 23.62
N LYS A 80 4.70 -30.60 22.66
CA LYS A 80 4.59 -29.88 21.37
C LYS A 80 3.38 -30.34 20.54
N ARG A 81 3.12 -31.67 20.54
CA ARG A 81 1.93 -32.22 19.88
C ARG A 81 0.65 -31.65 20.46
N ASN A 82 0.49 -31.65 21.79
CA ASN A 82 -0.70 -31.11 22.45
C ASN A 82 -0.88 -29.61 22.17
N LYS A 83 0.19 -28.83 22.11
CA LYS A 83 0.17 -27.41 21.77
C LYS A 83 -0.38 -27.20 20.34
N LEU A 84 0.16 -27.96 19.37
CA LEU A 84 -0.27 -27.85 17.96
C LEU A 84 -1.70 -28.35 17.75
N GLU A 85 -2.12 -29.42 18.41
CA GLU A 85 -3.50 -29.92 18.38
C GLU A 85 -4.46 -28.89 18.96
N GLY A 86 -4.09 -28.23 20.06
CA GLY A 86 -4.87 -27.13 20.65
C GLY A 86 -5.02 -25.95 19.68
N ALA A 87 -3.93 -25.56 19.00
CA ALA A 87 -3.97 -24.49 18.00
C ALA A 87 -4.88 -24.86 16.80
N LEU A 88 -4.80 -26.10 16.29
CA LEU A 88 -5.67 -26.56 15.20
C LEU A 88 -7.13 -26.64 15.62
N HIS A 89 -7.41 -27.04 16.86
CA HIS A 89 -8.78 -27.05 17.39
C HIS A 89 -9.36 -25.62 17.44
N ARG A 90 -8.61 -24.64 17.93
CA ARG A 90 -9.03 -23.22 17.91
C ARG A 90 -9.25 -22.74 16.47
N ALA A 91 -8.32 -23.02 15.55
CA ALA A 91 -8.45 -22.66 14.15
C ALA A 91 -9.74 -23.21 13.51
N ARG A 92 -10.10 -24.47 13.82
CA ARG A 92 -11.39 -25.04 13.36
C ARG A 92 -12.60 -24.34 13.97
N LYS A 93 -12.56 -24.00 15.25
CA LYS A 93 -13.64 -23.26 15.91
C LYS A 93 -13.86 -21.92 15.24
N ILE A 94 -12.79 -21.15 15.04
CA ILE A 94 -12.81 -19.85 14.35
C ILE A 94 -13.35 -20.00 12.91
N TYR A 95 -12.88 -21.00 12.18
CA TYR A 95 -13.37 -21.24 10.81
C TYR A 95 -14.87 -21.55 10.77
N ARG A 96 -15.40 -22.34 11.70
CA ARG A 96 -16.84 -22.64 11.76
C ARG A 96 -17.67 -21.38 11.95
N MET A 97 -17.18 -20.42 12.72
CA MET A 97 -17.88 -19.17 12.97
C MET A 97 -17.75 -18.16 11.83
N TYR A 98 -16.55 -18.03 11.26
CA TYR A 98 -16.19 -16.91 10.39
C TYR A 98 -15.70 -17.31 9.00
N GLY A 99 -15.57 -18.59 8.69
CA GLY A 99 -15.10 -19.06 7.37
C GLY A 99 -16.00 -18.59 6.23
N GLY A 100 -15.43 -17.82 5.29
CA GLY A 100 -16.16 -17.19 4.20
C GLY A 100 -16.92 -15.94 4.57
N LYS A 101 -16.57 -15.29 5.69
CA LYS A 101 -17.30 -14.12 6.19
C LYS A 101 -16.41 -12.96 6.52
N ILE A 102 -16.90 -11.74 6.35
CA ILE A 102 -16.35 -10.54 6.99
C ILE A 102 -16.86 -10.58 8.44
N PHE A 103 -15.92 -10.53 9.39
CA PHE A 103 -16.24 -10.70 10.80
C PHE A 103 -15.85 -9.52 11.67
N ALA A 104 -14.93 -8.68 11.21
CA ALA A 104 -14.49 -7.48 11.92
C ALA A 104 -14.17 -6.34 10.94
N ILE A 105 -14.17 -5.12 11.46
CA ILE A 105 -13.85 -3.88 10.74
C ILE A 105 -12.89 -3.09 11.59
N GLY A 106 -11.91 -2.44 10.96
CA GLY A 106 -10.99 -1.53 11.62
C GLY A 106 -10.72 -0.30 10.73
N LYS A 107 -9.99 0.64 11.28
CA LYS A 107 -9.58 1.86 10.61
C LYS A 107 -8.07 1.95 10.62
N ILE A 108 -7.46 2.31 9.49
CA ILE A 108 -6.02 2.61 9.42
C ILE A 108 -5.75 3.85 10.28
N ALA A 109 -4.91 3.69 11.30
CA ALA A 109 -4.55 4.75 12.25
C ALA A 109 -3.37 5.59 11.79
N GLU A 110 -2.36 4.94 11.21
CA GLU A 110 -1.08 5.54 10.86
C GLU A 110 -0.70 5.19 9.42
N GLN A 111 0.31 5.88 8.87
CA GLN A 111 0.82 5.59 7.53
C GLN A 111 1.36 4.15 7.46
N PRO A 112 1.12 3.44 6.35
CA PRO A 112 1.76 2.15 6.12
C PRO A 112 3.29 2.24 6.16
N PHE A 113 3.91 1.22 6.70
CA PHE A 113 5.36 1.10 6.81
C PHE A 113 5.84 -0.27 6.33
N TYR A 114 7.10 -0.36 5.97
CA TYR A 114 7.74 -1.62 5.63
C TYR A 114 8.41 -2.22 6.87
N ASP A 115 8.09 -3.47 7.16
CA ASP A 115 8.78 -4.26 8.17
C ASP A 115 9.37 -5.52 7.53
N ALA A 116 10.67 -5.70 7.70
CA ALA A 116 11.38 -6.87 7.21
C ALA A 116 11.17 -8.10 8.11
N HIS A 117 10.93 -7.87 9.40
CA HIS A 117 10.88 -8.91 10.45
C HIS A 117 9.63 -8.74 11.35
N PRO A 118 8.40 -8.80 10.78
CA PRO A 118 7.18 -8.42 11.49
C PRO A 118 6.78 -9.35 12.64
N PHE A 119 7.32 -10.57 12.71
CA PHE A 119 6.91 -11.58 13.68
C PHE A 119 7.95 -11.87 14.73
N MET A 120 9.20 -11.58 14.46
CA MET A 120 10.34 -11.74 15.39
C MET A 120 11.51 -10.90 14.88
N SER A 121 12.52 -10.66 15.74
CA SER A 121 13.72 -9.95 15.30
C SER A 121 14.55 -10.78 14.31
N GLU A 122 15.45 -10.09 13.58
CA GLU A 122 16.35 -10.76 12.63
C GLU A 122 17.22 -11.81 13.34
N GLU A 123 17.70 -11.53 14.55
CA GLU A 123 18.48 -12.44 15.36
C GLU A 123 17.67 -13.68 15.71
N GLU A 124 16.40 -13.53 16.11
CA GLU A 124 15.53 -14.66 16.42
C GLU A 124 15.22 -15.51 15.17
N GLU A 125 15.01 -14.89 14.02
CA GLU A 125 14.83 -15.62 12.74
C GLU A 125 16.07 -16.45 12.39
N GLN A 126 17.27 -15.88 12.57
CA GLN A 126 18.53 -16.55 12.31
C GLN A 126 18.79 -17.70 13.30
N GLU A 127 18.62 -17.49 14.60
CA GLU A 127 18.78 -18.52 15.64
C GLU A 127 17.87 -19.71 15.42
N ARG A 128 16.65 -19.48 14.95
CA ARG A 128 15.64 -20.51 14.76
C ARG A 128 15.63 -21.10 13.36
N ASN A 129 16.43 -20.54 12.46
CA ASN A 129 16.45 -20.88 11.03
C ASN A 129 15.03 -20.83 10.39
N ILE A 130 14.22 -19.87 10.84
CA ILE A 130 12.84 -19.66 10.39
C ILE A 130 12.79 -18.38 9.59
N HIS A 131 12.33 -18.47 8.37
CA HIS A 131 12.04 -17.30 7.54
C HIS A 131 10.54 -17.24 7.29
N PHE A 132 9.87 -16.31 7.94
CA PHE A 132 8.47 -16.00 7.60
C PHE A 132 8.42 -15.34 6.23
N ARG A 133 8.17 -16.15 5.20
CA ARG A 133 8.02 -15.69 3.82
C ARG A 133 6.66 -15.00 3.66
N THR A 134 6.55 -13.77 4.11
CA THR A 134 5.44 -12.92 3.71
C THR A 134 5.83 -12.23 2.40
N ASN A 135 5.11 -12.49 1.33
CA ASN A 135 5.34 -11.83 0.03
C ASN A 135 5.08 -10.31 0.09
N ARG A 136 4.52 -9.82 1.19
CA ARG A 136 4.20 -8.41 1.44
C ARG A 136 4.49 -8.11 2.89
N ARG A 137 5.52 -7.32 3.11
CA ARG A 137 5.97 -6.87 4.43
C ARG A 137 5.59 -5.40 4.68
N ILE A 138 4.42 -5.00 4.20
CA ILE A 138 3.87 -3.67 4.40
C ILE A 138 2.75 -3.81 5.40
N PHE A 139 2.86 -3.08 6.49
CA PHE A 139 1.94 -3.07 7.60
C PHE A 139 1.40 -1.67 7.82
N ALA A 140 0.28 -1.57 8.50
CA ALA A 140 -0.19 -0.35 9.11
C ALA A 140 -0.79 -0.67 10.47
N LYS A 141 -0.75 0.29 11.36
CA LYS A 141 -1.51 0.24 12.59
C LYS A 141 -2.99 0.39 12.27
N VAL A 142 -3.78 -0.54 12.74
CA VAL A 142 -5.24 -0.56 12.65
C VAL A 142 -5.80 -0.35 14.05
N ASP A 143 -6.65 0.63 14.21
CA ASP A 143 -7.36 0.91 15.46
C ASP A 143 -8.88 0.83 15.29
N GLU A 144 -9.59 1.14 16.37
CA GLU A 144 -11.05 1.11 16.42
C GLU A 144 -11.63 -0.21 15.85
N ILE A 145 -10.96 -1.34 16.15
CA ILE A 145 -11.38 -2.65 15.66
C ILE A 145 -12.72 -3.02 16.28
N PHE A 146 -13.69 -3.31 15.42
CA PHE A 146 -15.06 -3.61 15.78
C PHE A 146 -15.47 -4.99 15.25
N LEU A 147 -15.85 -5.91 16.13
CA LEU A 147 -16.39 -7.21 15.76
C LEU A 147 -17.85 -7.10 15.35
N LEU A 148 -18.21 -7.72 14.23
CA LEU A 148 -19.59 -7.79 13.78
C LEU A 148 -20.35 -8.86 14.58
N GLU A 149 -21.44 -8.48 15.23
CA GLU A 149 -22.35 -9.43 15.88
C GLU A 149 -22.93 -10.43 14.88
N LYS A 150 -23.22 -9.95 13.67
CA LYS A 150 -23.69 -10.74 12.53
C LYS A 150 -22.72 -10.62 11.38
N PRO A 151 -21.72 -11.53 11.28
CA PRO A 151 -20.75 -11.54 10.20
C PRO A 151 -21.42 -11.63 8.83
N ILE A 152 -20.84 -10.97 7.82
CA ILE A 152 -21.38 -10.88 6.47
C ILE A 152 -20.81 -12.03 5.63
N ASP A 153 -21.66 -12.93 5.16
CA ASP A 153 -21.24 -14.08 4.34
C ASP A 153 -20.83 -13.63 2.93
N ILE A 154 -19.85 -14.33 2.35
CA ILE A 154 -19.35 -14.03 1.01
C ILE A 154 -20.45 -14.08 -0.05
N SER A 155 -21.48 -14.88 0.12
CA SER A 155 -22.62 -14.93 -0.79
C SER A 155 -23.41 -13.61 -0.89
N GLU A 156 -23.23 -12.71 0.08
CA GLU A 156 -23.91 -11.41 0.11
C GLU A 156 -23.17 -10.33 -0.69
N PHE A 157 -21.90 -10.58 -1.06
CA PHE A 157 -21.09 -9.59 -1.76
C PHE A 157 -20.27 -10.15 -2.94
N SER A 158 -20.25 -11.47 -3.15
CA SER A 158 -19.47 -12.08 -4.24
C SER A 158 -20.00 -11.80 -5.65
N ASP A 159 -21.18 -11.23 -5.78
CA ASP A 159 -21.75 -10.78 -7.06
C ASP A 159 -21.19 -9.43 -7.53
N PHE A 160 -20.58 -8.65 -6.64
CA PHE A 160 -20.00 -7.35 -6.96
C PHE A 160 -18.57 -7.15 -6.47
N ILE A 161 -18.08 -7.95 -5.50
CA ILE A 161 -16.69 -7.92 -5.05
C ILE A 161 -16.01 -9.24 -5.41
N PHE A 162 -15.04 -9.18 -6.32
CA PHE A 162 -14.25 -10.35 -6.67
C PHE A 162 -13.15 -10.60 -5.64
N VAL A 163 -13.35 -11.58 -4.76
CA VAL A 163 -12.35 -11.98 -3.77
C VAL A 163 -11.33 -12.92 -4.42
N SER A 164 -10.14 -12.41 -4.66
CA SER A 164 -9.05 -13.19 -5.22
C SER A 164 -8.61 -14.33 -4.29
N ARG A 165 -8.43 -15.54 -4.84
CA ARG A 165 -7.86 -16.68 -4.09
C ARG A 165 -6.37 -16.53 -3.82
N GLN A 166 -5.68 -15.68 -4.58
CA GLN A 166 -4.23 -15.51 -4.54
C GLN A 166 -3.80 -14.24 -3.82
N SER A 167 -4.70 -13.29 -3.59
CA SER A 167 -4.39 -12.02 -2.94
C SER A 167 -4.85 -12.04 -1.48
N ALA A 168 -3.95 -11.63 -0.59
CA ALA A 168 -4.31 -11.37 0.81
C ALA A 168 -5.23 -10.15 0.96
N ILE A 169 -5.23 -9.24 -0.02
CA ILE A 169 -5.93 -7.97 0.01
C ILE A 169 -6.78 -7.83 -1.25
N THR A 170 -8.04 -7.45 -1.08
CA THR A 170 -8.97 -7.14 -2.17
C THR A 170 -9.51 -5.71 -1.98
N PRO A 171 -9.23 -4.77 -2.90
CA PRO A 171 -9.83 -3.43 -2.85
C PRO A 171 -11.35 -3.50 -2.95
N VAL A 172 -12.03 -2.65 -2.18
CA VAL A 172 -13.49 -2.46 -2.22
C VAL A 172 -13.75 -0.99 -2.49
N VAL A 173 -14.13 -0.65 -3.71
CA VAL A 173 -14.12 0.73 -4.21
C VAL A 173 -15.51 1.22 -4.63
N GLY A 174 -15.70 2.53 -4.58
CA GLY A 174 -16.88 3.19 -5.12
C GLY A 174 -18.20 2.59 -4.61
N SER A 175 -19.11 2.32 -5.52
CA SER A 175 -20.44 1.79 -5.22
C SER A 175 -20.42 0.42 -4.52
N ASP A 176 -19.36 -0.37 -4.70
CA ASP A 176 -19.24 -1.68 -4.07
C ASP A 176 -19.04 -1.55 -2.56
N PHE A 177 -18.26 -0.54 -2.13
CA PHE A 177 -18.15 -0.21 -0.71
C PHE A 177 -19.48 0.25 -0.13
N ASP A 178 -20.22 1.11 -0.83
CA ASP A 178 -21.52 1.60 -0.36
C ASP A 178 -22.56 0.47 -0.26
N ARG A 179 -22.57 -0.47 -1.22
CA ARG A 179 -23.42 -1.68 -1.18
C ARG A 179 -23.06 -2.56 0.02
N LEU A 180 -21.77 -2.86 0.19
CA LEU A 180 -21.29 -3.69 1.30
C LEU A 180 -21.59 -3.03 2.65
N LYS A 181 -21.29 -1.74 2.80
CA LYS A 181 -21.61 -0.96 3.99
C LYS A 181 -23.09 -1.01 4.33
N LYS A 182 -23.97 -0.87 3.32
CA LYS A 182 -25.42 -0.99 3.52
C LYS A 182 -25.81 -2.37 4.08
N SER A 183 -25.22 -3.45 3.56
CA SER A 183 -25.43 -4.81 4.08
C SER A 183 -24.95 -4.92 5.54
N ILE A 184 -23.77 -4.41 5.86
CA ILE A 184 -23.24 -4.41 7.23
C ILE A 184 -24.17 -3.65 8.18
N CYS A 185 -24.55 -2.41 7.82
CA CYS A 185 -25.42 -1.55 8.63
C CYS A 185 -26.84 -2.12 8.87
N SER A 186 -27.34 -2.91 7.92
CA SER A 186 -28.67 -3.51 8.05
C SER A 186 -28.74 -4.63 9.10
N LYS A 187 -27.58 -5.16 9.52
CA LYS A 187 -27.48 -6.32 10.41
C LYS A 187 -26.78 -6.03 11.73
N ASN A 188 -25.99 -4.96 11.78
CA ASN A 188 -25.13 -4.65 12.90
C ASN A 188 -25.28 -3.18 13.32
N GLU A 189 -25.18 -2.91 14.60
CA GLU A 189 -24.80 -1.58 15.06
C GLU A 189 -23.34 -1.36 14.71
N ILE A 190 -23.02 -0.26 14.06
CA ILE A 190 -21.69 0.04 13.56
C ILE A 190 -21.13 1.32 14.17
N PRO A 191 -19.78 1.42 14.32
CA PRO A 191 -19.15 2.61 14.86
C PRO A 191 -19.37 3.84 13.96
N ASP A 192 -19.31 5.01 14.57
CA ASP A 192 -19.57 6.29 13.91
C ASP A 192 -18.62 6.60 12.77
N TYR A 193 -17.36 6.19 12.85
CA TYR A 193 -16.41 6.39 11.77
C TYR A 193 -16.88 5.69 10.49
N LEU A 194 -17.42 4.47 10.60
CA LEU A 194 -17.95 3.74 9.45
C LEU A 194 -19.26 4.37 8.95
N LYS A 195 -20.16 4.81 9.85
CA LYS A 195 -21.41 5.50 9.45
C LYS A 195 -21.12 6.72 8.58
N LYS A 196 -20.12 7.52 8.97
CA LYS A 196 -19.75 8.79 8.34
C LYS A 196 -18.82 8.62 7.11
N SER A 197 -18.21 7.44 6.93
CA SER A 197 -17.35 7.18 5.78
C SER A 197 -18.17 7.11 4.48
N ARG A 198 -17.56 7.58 3.38
CA ARG A 198 -18.11 7.47 2.03
C ARG A 198 -17.04 6.90 1.12
N ALA A 199 -17.43 6.08 0.17
CA ALA A 199 -16.51 5.64 -0.86
C ALA A 199 -15.95 6.83 -1.63
N ILE A 200 -14.68 6.76 -2.04
CA ILE A 200 -14.15 7.70 -3.00
C ILE A 200 -14.88 7.44 -4.32
N PRO A 201 -15.53 8.45 -4.93
CA PRO A 201 -16.30 8.25 -6.14
C PRO A 201 -15.37 7.88 -7.30
N LEU A 202 -15.78 6.92 -8.11
CA LEU A 202 -15.11 6.67 -9.39
C LEU A 202 -15.40 7.81 -10.37
N PRO A 203 -14.43 8.23 -11.19
CA PRO A 203 -14.65 9.33 -12.11
C PRO A 203 -15.67 8.95 -13.17
N LEU A 204 -16.68 9.79 -13.36
CA LEU A 204 -17.68 9.65 -14.42
C LEU A 204 -17.21 10.23 -15.75
N GLN A 205 -16.12 10.99 -15.74
CA GLN A 205 -15.61 11.72 -16.90
C GLN A 205 -14.24 11.20 -17.32
N LYS A 206 -13.98 11.22 -18.63
CA LYS A 206 -12.65 10.96 -19.16
C LYS A 206 -11.71 12.09 -18.77
N ILE A 207 -10.54 11.74 -18.21
CA ILE A 207 -9.51 12.70 -17.85
C ILE A 207 -8.88 13.28 -19.13
N ASN A 208 -8.77 14.59 -19.17
CA ASN A 208 -8.12 15.36 -20.23
C ASN A 208 -7.36 16.56 -19.64
N PRO A 209 -6.57 17.31 -20.45
CA PRO A 209 -5.80 18.47 -19.96
C PRO A 209 -6.62 19.59 -19.30
N GLU A 210 -7.91 19.69 -19.58
CA GLU A 210 -8.76 20.77 -19.09
C GLU A 210 -9.42 20.43 -17.75
N ASN A 211 -9.64 19.14 -17.47
CA ASN A 211 -10.39 18.69 -16.30
C ASN A 211 -9.60 17.78 -15.34
N TRP A 212 -8.32 17.49 -15.65
CA TRP A 212 -7.54 16.50 -14.92
C TRP A 212 -7.50 16.76 -13.41
N LEU A 213 -7.31 18.01 -13.01
CA LEU A 213 -7.17 18.38 -11.61
C LEU A 213 -8.49 18.17 -10.86
N ASP A 214 -9.59 18.71 -11.38
CA ASP A 214 -10.92 18.55 -10.78
C ASP A 214 -11.34 17.09 -10.69
N VAL A 215 -11.14 16.36 -11.79
CA VAL A 215 -11.54 14.95 -11.88
C VAL A 215 -10.69 14.05 -10.98
N THR A 216 -9.37 14.29 -10.88
CA THR A 216 -8.49 13.39 -10.11
C THR A 216 -8.34 13.76 -8.64
N GLN A 217 -8.73 14.97 -8.23
CA GLN A 217 -8.52 15.47 -6.88
C GLN A 217 -9.02 14.50 -5.79
N GLU A 218 -10.19 13.91 -6.00
CA GLU A 218 -10.79 13.04 -4.99
C GLU A 218 -10.36 11.57 -5.13
N TYR A 219 -10.02 11.12 -6.35
CA TYR A 219 -9.81 9.69 -6.57
C TYR A 219 -8.37 9.30 -6.94
N ARG A 220 -7.38 10.23 -6.99
CA ARG A 220 -5.99 9.86 -7.29
C ARG A 220 -5.45 8.75 -6.38
N ARG A 221 -5.96 8.65 -5.16
CA ARG A 221 -5.62 7.60 -4.20
C ARG A 221 -6.19 6.21 -4.56
N LEU A 222 -7.13 6.14 -5.52
CA LEU A 222 -7.66 4.87 -6.01
C LEU A 222 -6.75 4.19 -7.04
N PHE A 223 -5.73 4.86 -7.53
CA PHE A 223 -4.79 4.24 -8.45
C PHE A 223 -4.04 3.10 -7.75
N ALA A 224 -4.25 1.89 -8.27
CA ALA A 224 -3.61 0.68 -7.74
C ALA A 224 -2.19 0.46 -8.31
N LEU A 225 -1.83 1.19 -9.37
CA LEU A 225 -0.55 1.09 -10.07
C LEU A 225 0.08 2.47 -10.24
N GLU A 226 1.39 2.57 -9.99
CA GLU A 226 2.17 3.81 -10.20
C GLU A 226 2.00 4.37 -11.61
N ILE A 227 1.96 3.49 -12.63
CA ILE A 227 1.76 3.90 -14.02
C ILE A 227 0.41 4.60 -14.26
N GLN A 228 -0.66 4.22 -13.53
CA GLN A 228 -1.96 4.88 -13.61
C GLN A 228 -1.90 6.26 -12.97
N PHE A 229 -1.35 6.36 -11.75
CA PHE A 229 -1.15 7.63 -11.06
C PHE A 229 -0.29 8.58 -11.90
N ARG A 230 0.83 8.08 -12.44
CA ARG A 230 1.70 8.84 -13.34
C ARG A 230 0.92 9.42 -14.53
N ARG A 231 0.23 8.58 -15.31
CA ARG A 231 -0.45 8.99 -16.56
C ARG A 231 -1.63 9.92 -16.34
N PHE A 232 -2.39 9.72 -15.29
CA PHE A 232 -3.66 10.42 -15.09
C PHE A 232 -3.55 11.64 -14.16
N TYR A 233 -2.49 11.74 -13.38
CA TYR A 233 -2.24 12.87 -12.50
C TYR A 233 -0.88 13.50 -12.73
N VAL A 234 0.21 12.74 -12.50
CA VAL A 234 1.56 13.30 -12.44
C VAL A 234 1.98 13.94 -13.76
N ASP A 235 1.68 13.33 -14.90
CA ASP A 235 2.04 13.86 -16.21
C ASP A 235 1.42 15.25 -16.48
N TYR A 236 0.19 15.49 -16.05
CA TYR A 236 -0.43 16.82 -16.14
C TYR A 236 0.18 17.79 -15.13
N PHE A 237 0.35 17.35 -13.89
CA PHE A 237 0.99 18.13 -12.84
C PHE A 237 2.38 18.63 -13.24
N LEU A 238 3.21 17.78 -13.81
CA LEU A 238 4.57 18.10 -14.24
C LEU A 238 4.61 19.06 -15.43
N LYS A 239 3.63 19.04 -16.31
CA LYS A 239 3.49 20.04 -17.40
C LYS A 239 3.31 21.46 -16.84
N VAL A 240 2.48 21.61 -15.82
CA VAL A 240 2.26 22.89 -15.16
C VAL A 240 3.50 23.29 -14.36
N LEU A 241 4.06 22.38 -13.54
CA LEU A 241 5.23 22.62 -12.71
C LEU A 241 6.44 23.03 -13.54
N GLY A 242 6.70 22.37 -14.66
CA GLY A 242 7.82 22.65 -15.56
C GLY A 242 7.60 23.83 -16.51
N GLN A 243 6.41 24.40 -16.58
CA GLN A 243 6.01 25.43 -17.57
C GLN A 243 6.32 25.04 -19.01
N GLN A 244 6.26 23.77 -19.34
CA GLN A 244 6.62 23.26 -20.67
C GLN A 244 5.55 22.32 -21.19
N LYS A 245 5.35 22.39 -22.50
CA LYS A 245 4.50 21.42 -23.20
C LYS A 245 5.09 20.01 -23.23
N THR A 246 6.37 19.87 -22.94
CA THR A 246 7.09 18.58 -23.00
C THR A 246 7.76 18.27 -21.68
N PHE A 247 7.50 17.09 -21.14
CA PHE A 247 8.28 16.38 -20.16
C PHE A 247 8.65 15.04 -20.76
N TYR A 248 9.63 14.36 -20.18
CA TYR A 248 10.04 13.04 -20.66
C TYR A 248 9.75 12.00 -19.59
N ALA A 249 9.19 10.88 -20.01
CA ALA A 249 8.97 9.71 -19.16
C ALA A 249 10.03 8.63 -19.44
N GLU A 250 10.29 7.79 -18.45
CA GLU A 250 11.20 6.63 -18.57
C GLU A 250 12.58 7.00 -19.10
N CYS A 251 13.23 7.98 -18.45
CA CYS A 251 14.53 8.47 -18.84
C CYS A 251 15.63 7.50 -18.41
N GLU A 252 16.41 6.97 -19.38
CA GLU A 252 17.53 6.09 -19.07
C GLU A 252 18.70 6.87 -18.46
N CYS A 253 19.15 6.47 -17.29
CA CYS A 253 20.24 7.09 -16.56
C CYS A 253 21.51 6.24 -16.61
N TYR A 254 22.66 6.88 -16.86
CA TYR A 254 23.96 6.23 -17.01
C TYR A 254 25.00 6.85 -16.10
N GLN A 255 25.84 6.00 -15.51
CA GLN A 255 26.96 6.33 -14.65
C GLN A 255 28.14 5.39 -14.96
N GLN A 256 29.35 5.92 -15.12
CA GLN A 256 30.53 5.15 -15.51
C GLN A 256 30.29 4.28 -16.74
N GLY A 257 29.58 4.83 -17.73
CA GLY A 257 29.23 4.14 -18.97
C GLY A 257 28.17 3.02 -18.82
N LYS A 258 27.70 2.69 -17.62
CA LYS A 258 26.69 1.66 -17.37
C LYS A 258 25.33 2.31 -17.07
N ARG A 259 24.25 1.66 -17.51
CA ARG A 259 22.89 2.07 -17.15
C ARG A 259 22.63 1.78 -15.67
N THR A 260 22.28 2.80 -14.90
CA THR A 260 21.96 2.70 -13.47
C THR A 260 20.47 2.46 -13.21
N GLY A 261 19.60 2.95 -14.13
CA GLY A 261 18.16 2.77 -13.99
C GLY A 261 17.39 3.63 -14.98
N PHE A 262 16.07 3.74 -14.69
CA PHE A 262 15.14 4.62 -15.40
C PHE A 262 14.49 5.54 -14.38
N ALA A 263 14.68 6.86 -14.54
CA ALA A 263 13.88 7.82 -13.80
C ALA A 263 12.48 7.90 -14.42
N ASP A 264 11.45 7.90 -13.59
CA ASP A 264 10.07 7.90 -14.06
C ASP A 264 9.78 9.07 -14.98
N ASN A 265 10.22 10.27 -14.61
CA ASN A 265 10.05 11.48 -15.40
C ASN A 265 11.29 12.39 -15.29
N ALA A 266 11.47 13.26 -16.29
CA ALA A 266 12.35 14.42 -16.23
C ALA A 266 11.62 15.67 -16.71
N ILE A 267 11.74 16.76 -15.94
CA ILE A 267 11.18 18.08 -16.25
C ILE A 267 12.29 19.12 -16.25
N LYS A 268 12.13 20.18 -17.04
CA LYS A 268 13.04 21.32 -16.98
C LYS A 268 12.52 22.37 -16.01
N ILE A 269 13.26 22.64 -14.95
CA ILE A 269 12.92 23.60 -13.90
C ILE A 269 14.18 24.34 -13.46
N GLY A 270 14.10 25.66 -13.25
CA GLY A 270 15.26 26.46 -12.87
C GLY A 270 16.43 26.44 -13.88
N GLY A 271 16.11 26.20 -15.17
CA GLY A 271 17.11 26.18 -16.26
C GLY A 271 17.74 24.82 -16.55
N LYS A 272 17.69 23.85 -15.62
CA LYS A 272 18.22 22.49 -15.80
C LYS A 272 17.11 21.45 -15.74
N TRP A 273 17.44 20.22 -16.10
CA TRP A 273 16.55 19.07 -15.97
C TRP A 273 16.60 18.51 -14.56
N CYS A 274 15.44 18.22 -14.00
CA CYS A 274 15.26 17.58 -12.70
C CYS A 274 14.52 16.26 -12.89
N PHE A 275 15.02 15.21 -12.25
CA PHE A 275 14.31 13.93 -12.20
C PHE A 275 13.12 14.00 -11.25
N VAL A 276 12.11 13.22 -11.56
CA VAL A 276 10.95 13.03 -10.70
C VAL A 276 10.67 11.53 -10.58
N GLU A 277 10.66 11.05 -9.36
CA GLU A 277 10.25 9.68 -9.02
C GLU A 277 8.80 9.67 -8.58
N VAL A 278 8.06 8.66 -9.04
CA VAL A 278 6.63 8.51 -8.77
C VAL A 278 6.41 7.26 -7.93
N LYS A 279 5.70 7.39 -6.82
CA LYS A 279 5.33 6.28 -5.95
C LYS A 279 3.82 6.31 -5.65
N LEU A 280 3.24 5.20 -5.26
CA LEU A 280 1.88 5.20 -4.72
C LEU A 280 1.87 5.73 -3.27
N ASN A 281 2.86 5.33 -2.48
CA ASN A 281 3.05 5.78 -1.10
C ASN A 281 4.52 5.61 -0.73
N ILE A 282 5.20 6.71 -0.47
CA ILE A 282 6.64 6.69 -0.12
C ILE A 282 6.93 5.98 1.21
N HIS A 283 6.00 6.04 2.16
CA HIS A 283 6.17 5.41 3.48
C HIS A 283 6.12 3.88 3.40
N ALA A 284 5.55 3.34 2.33
CA ALA A 284 5.45 1.90 2.08
C ALA A 284 6.53 1.39 1.10
N GLU A 285 7.54 2.20 0.76
CA GLU A 285 8.63 1.82 -0.14
C GLU A 285 9.87 1.42 0.66
N PRO A 286 10.18 0.11 0.73
CA PRO A 286 11.44 -0.33 1.28
C PRO A 286 12.57 0.17 0.39
N HIS A 287 13.66 0.62 0.98
CA HIS A 287 14.85 1.06 0.26
C HIS A 287 14.61 2.27 -0.68
N LEU A 288 13.64 3.15 -0.37
CA LEU A 288 13.37 4.34 -1.18
C LEU A 288 14.65 5.15 -1.42
N HIS A 289 15.40 5.46 -0.36
CA HIS A 289 16.64 6.23 -0.45
C HIS A 289 17.69 5.56 -1.35
N ASP A 290 17.85 4.24 -1.26
CA ASP A 290 18.74 3.49 -2.14
C ASP A 290 18.32 3.54 -3.61
N GLN A 291 16.99 3.59 -3.86
CA GLN A 291 16.47 3.75 -5.22
C GLN A 291 16.76 5.16 -5.75
N LEU A 292 16.52 6.19 -4.93
CA LEU A 292 16.75 7.58 -5.34
C LEU A 292 18.23 7.86 -5.57
N LYS A 293 19.14 7.34 -4.76
CA LYS A 293 20.59 7.49 -4.89
C LYS A 293 21.15 7.00 -6.23
N LYS A 294 20.45 6.11 -6.94
CA LYS A 294 20.86 5.68 -8.30
C LYS A 294 20.88 6.80 -9.33
N TYR A 295 20.19 7.90 -9.05
CA TYR A 295 20.11 9.07 -9.94
C TYR A 295 21.05 10.20 -9.54
N CYS A 296 21.81 10.05 -8.44
CA CYS A 296 22.86 10.97 -8.04
C CYS A 296 24.05 10.90 -8.99
N HIS A 297 24.62 12.03 -9.37
CA HIS A 297 25.81 12.12 -10.25
C HIS A 297 25.69 11.39 -11.60
N VAL A 298 24.53 11.46 -12.22
CA VAL A 298 24.30 10.87 -13.54
C VAL A 298 25.12 11.60 -14.59
N GLU A 299 25.94 10.87 -15.34
CA GLU A 299 26.82 11.42 -16.39
C GLU A 299 26.06 11.68 -17.69
N ARG A 300 25.12 10.81 -18.02
CA ARG A 300 24.34 10.86 -19.25
C ARG A 300 22.92 10.38 -19.03
N VAL A 301 21.98 11.08 -19.63
CA VAL A 301 20.56 10.72 -19.63
C VAL A 301 20.07 10.62 -21.07
N ILE A 302 19.41 9.51 -21.39
CA ILE A 302 18.75 9.34 -22.69
C ILE A 302 17.23 9.53 -22.47
N LEU A 303 16.69 10.53 -23.14
CA LEU A 303 15.27 10.87 -23.12
C LEU A 303 14.56 10.16 -24.28
N GLN A 304 13.48 9.44 -23.98
CA GLN A 304 12.60 8.78 -24.96
C GLN A 304 13.35 8.04 -26.07
N LYS A 305 13.76 6.79 -25.83
CA LYS A 305 14.29 5.86 -26.82
C LYS A 305 15.44 6.42 -27.71
N GLY A 306 16.26 7.30 -27.16
CA GLY A 306 17.42 7.84 -27.85
C GLY A 306 17.18 9.13 -28.65
N GLU A 307 15.96 9.70 -28.64
CA GLU A 307 15.69 10.95 -29.38
C GLU A 307 16.52 12.13 -28.89
N ARG A 308 16.90 12.15 -27.61
CA ARG A 308 17.71 13.23 -27.03
C ARG A 308 18.60 12.72 -25.90
N THR A 309 19.86 13.11 -25.92
CA THR A 309 20.81 12.85 -24.83
C THR A 309 21.11 14.14 -24.06
N LEU A 310 21.09 14.05 -22.74
CA LEU A 310 21.52 15.11 -21.84
C LEU A 310 22.86 14.75 -21.20
N THR A 311 23.73 15.74 -21.10
CA THR A 311 24.99 15.64 -20.36
C THR A 311 24.80 16.10 -18.90
N GLN A 312 25.76 15.79 -18.05
CA GLN A 312 25.70 16.03 -16.61
C GLN A 312 25.38 17.50 -16.25
N GLU A 313 26.00 18.47 -16.92
CA GLU A 313 25.79 19.89 -16.63
C GLU A 313 24.36 20.40 -16.90
N LYS A 314 23.57 19.65 -17.68
CA LYS A 314 22.18 19.97 -18.01
C LYS A 314 21.17 19.40 -17.03
N VAL A 315 21.61 18.61 -16.05
CA VAL A 315 20.78 17.93 -15.06
C VAL A 315 21.15 18.44 -13.66
N TRP A 316 20.19 18.59 -12.79
CA TRP A 316 20.43 18.81 -11.36
C TRP A 316 21.00 17.52 -10.76
N GLN A 317 22.22 17.59 -10.16
CA GLN A 317 22.99 16.42 -9.77
C GLN A 317 22.78 16.00 -8.31
N ASN A 318 22.47 16.97 -7.46
CA ASN A 318 22.41 16.77 -6.02
C ASN A 318 20.97 16.63 -5.51
N THR A 319 20.00 16.76 -6.41
CA THR A 319 18.61 16.87 -6.01
C THR A 319 17.66 16.23 -7.01
N MET A 320 16.53 15.72 -6.52
CA MET A 320 15.41 15.29 -7.34
C MET A 320 14.07 15.56 -6.65
N LEU A 321 12.99 15.37 -7.37
CA LEU A 321 11.64 15.50 -6.86
C LEU A 321 11.01 14.12 -6.70
N VAL A 322 10.17 13.97 -5.70
CA VAL A 322 9.41 12.74 -5.46
C VAL A 322 7.94 13.11 -5.28
N ILE A 323 7.05 12.33 -5.87
CA ILE A 323 5.62 12.53 -5.75
C ILE A 323 4.92 11.21 -5.46
N ASP A 324 4.05 11.20 -4.45
CA ASP A 324 3.13 10.09 -4.21
C ASP A 324 1.67 10.54 -4.27
N THR A 325 0.73 9.63 -4.03
CA THR A 325 -0.70 9.95 -4.12
C THR A 325 -1.18 10.96 -3.08
N THR A 326 -0.36 11.30 -2.09
CA THR A 326 -0.72 12.20 -0.98
C THR A 326 0.03 13.52 -1.02
N ALA A 327 1.32 13.50 -1.41
CA ALA A 327 2.17 14.68 -1.27
C ALA A 327 3.29 14.76 -2.31
N PHE A 328 3.90 15.92 -2.34
CA PHE A 328 5.04 16.26 -3.18
C PHE A 328 6.24 16.58 -2.30
N TYR A 329 7.42 16.05 -2.67
CA TYR A 329 8.63 16.07 -1.87
C TYR A 329 9.83 16.53 -2.70
N PHE A 330 10.84 16.99 -1.99
CA PHE A 330 12.18 17.28 -2.47
C PHE A 330 13.16 16.32 -1.81
N TYR A 331 14.04 15.71 -2.59
CA TYR A 331 15.10 14.85 -2.08
C TYR A 331 16.47 15.46 -2.33
N ASP A 332 17.27 15.59 -1.26
CA ASP A 332 18.66 16.03 -1.30
C ASP A 332 19.58 14.80 -1.22
N PHE A 333 20.34 14.56 -2.25
CA PHE A 333 21.28 13.43 -2.29
C PHE A 333 22.45 13.57 -1.31
N LEU A 334 22.88 14.80 -1.01
CA LEU A 334 24.01 15.06 -0.12
C LEU A 334 23.63 14.88 1.34
N ALA A 335 22.47 15.40 1.73
CA ALA A 335 21.93 15.24 3.07
C ALA A 335 21.28 13.85 3.29
N ASP A 336 21.00 13.12 2.22
CA ASP A 336 20.18 11.89 2.23
C ASP A 336 18.81 12.12 2.89
N GLU A 337 18.17 13.25 2.58
CA GLU A 337 16.97 13.72 3.25
C GLU A 337 15.83 13.94 2.26
N LEU A 338 14.65 13.46 2.62
CA LEU A 338 13.40 13.69 1.91
C LEU A 338 12.56 14.74 2.64
N THR A 339 12.47 15.93 2.05
CA THR A 339 11.75 17.06 2.62
C THR A 339 10.34 17.17 2.04
N PHE A 340 9.32 17.20 2.89
CA PHE A 340 7.94 17.47 2.50
C PHE A 340 7.79 18.91 1.97
N LEU A 341 7.14 19.07 0.83
CA LEU A 341 6.91 20.37 0.20
C LEU A 341 5.43 20.79 0.24
N LYS A 342 4.53 19.88 -0.11
CA LYS A 342 3.11 20.21 -0.26
C LYS A 342 2.22 18.97 -0.23
N ASN A 343 1.10 19.04 0.49
CA ASN A 343 0.04 18.06 0.40
C ASN A 343 -0.73 18.25 -0.92
N LEU A 344 -0.96 17.19 -1.68
CA LEU A 344 -1.68 17.26 -2.96
C LEU A 344 -3.16 17.61 -2.76
N ASP A 345 -3.76 17.36 -1.59
CA ASP A 345 -5.11 17.79 -1.26
C ASP A 345 -5.26 19.32 -1.20
N GLU A 346 -4.16 20.05 -1.02
CA GLU A 346 -4.14 21.51 -0.98
C GLU A 346 -3.94 22.15 -2.37
N ILE A 347 -3.73 21.34 -3.41
CA ILE A 347 -3.57 21.79 -4.79
C ILE A 347 -4.94 21.73 -5.45
N ARG A 348 -5.61 22.87 -5.57
CA ARG A 348 -6.96 23.00 -6.12
C ARG A 348 -6.99 23.61 -7.51
N THR A 349 -5.92 24.34 -7.86
CA THR A 349 -5.80 25.05 -9.13
C THR A 349 -4.39 24.94 -9.70
N GLU A 350 -4.21 25.18 -10.98
CA GLU A 350 -2.87 25.27 -11.57
C GLU A 350 -2.03 26.40 -10.96
N ALA A 351 -2.66 27.47 -10.45
CA ALA A 351 -1.97 28.53 -9.74
C ALA A 351 -1.29 28.05 -8.46
N ASP A 352 -1.84 27.04 -7.77
CA ASP A 352 -1.21 26.44 -6.59
C ASP A 352 0.08 25.72 -6.98
N ILE A 353 0.13 25.09 -8.16
CA ILE A 353 1.33 24.44 -8.71
C ILE A 353 2.40 25.50 -9.08
N GLU A 354 1.98 26.63 -9.61
CA GLU A 354 2.88 27.76 -9.89
C GLU A 354 3.51 28.33 -8.61
N VAL A 355 2.74 28.42 -7.53
CA VAL A 355 3.24 28.81 -6.20
C VAL A 355 4.24 27.78 -5.69
N LEU A 356 3.93 26.49 -5.84
CA LEU A 356 4.84 25.39 -5.46
C LEU A 356 6.14 25.45 -6.26
N ARG A 357 6.09 25.70 -7.56
CA ARG A 357 7.28 25.85 -8.41
C ARG A 357 8.22 26.93 -7.90
N LYS A 358 7.70 28.09 -7.46
CA LYS A 358 8.51 29.18 -6.89
C LYS A 358 9.22 28.76 -5.61
N LYS A 359 8.66 27.82 -4.84
CA LYS A 359 9.31 27.24 -3.64
C LYS A 359 10.36 26.21 -4.01
N VAL A 360 10.16 25.44 -5.07
CA VAL A 360 11.08 24.37 -5.50
C VAL A 360 12.35 24.94 -6.14
N ILE A 361 12.26 25.97 -6.96
CA ILE A 361 13.43 26.52 -7.68
C ILE A 361 14.62 26.85 -6.79
N PRO A 362 14.48 27.57 -5.65
CA PRO A 362 15.59 27.84 -4.75
C PRO A 362 16.22 26.57 -4.13
N LEU A 363 15.45 25.51 -3.93
CA LEU A 363 15.94 24.27 -3.35
C LEU A 363 16.78 23.44 -4.33
N LEU A 364 16.63 23.66 -5.64
CA LEU A 364 17.38 22.97 -6.66
C LEU A 364 18.79 23.58 -6.89
N GLN A 365 19.04 24.79 -6.41
CA GLN A 365 20.31 25.51 -6.59
C GLN A 365 21.33 25.12 -5.56
#